data_6c7f1a5ae5fb03d70de7775aaa3992bd
#
_entry.id   6c7f1a5ae5fb03d70de7775aaa3992bd
#
_cell.length_a   1.000
_cell.length_b   1.000
_cell.length_c   1.000
_cell.angle_alpha   90.00
_cell.angle_beta   90.00
_cell.angle_gamma   90.00
#
_symmetry.space_group_name_H-M   'P 1'
#
loop_
_entity.id
_entity.type
_entity.pdbx_description
1 polymer ?
#
loop_
_entity_poly.entity_id
_entity_poly.type
_entity_poly.pdbx_seq_one_letter_code
_entity_poly.pdbx_strand_id
1 'polypeptide(L)'
;MSNIHKSIAELVGHTPLLELVNYEEKNQLKSKILGKLEYFNPSGSVKDRAALEMLEAAEASGELKPGQTVIETTSGNTGIALAAFCAAKKHPLIIYMEPGCTPERIQIMKAYGTDVRGIMEIPGAEQILKEYGFDPVRLMDSVKNFAKEQDYFYVAQLFNENNPGAHYKTTGPELVEDTDGRIDIAVMLAGTAGTLAGVGSYLQEHVPGVQIVGVQPTPDSLSFVPDAKATIDGVVIFDKPTGCTHPFVVRRNFKYDEVINVKGEDAYATAREVAASDGVFLGASAAAALTAAKELALRPENEGKNIVAILADNGMKYLSTNMYK
;
A
#
# COMPACT_ATOMS: atom_id res chain seq x y z
N MET A 1 -12.78 -26.12 18.18
CA MET A 1 -11.52 -25.51 18.68
C MET A 1 -11.81 -24.07 19.12
N SER A 2 -11.14 -23.59 20.16
CA SER A 2 -11.31 -22.19 20.62
C SER A 2 -10.80 -21.22 19.53
N ASN A 3 -11.59 -20.19 19.19
CA ASN A 3 -11.21 -19.15 18.24
C ASN A 3 -10.66 -17.91 18.98
N ILE A 4 -9.78 -18.15 19.97
CA ILE A 4 -9.13 -17.10 20.76
C ILE A 4 -7.72 -16.89 20.24
N HIS A 5 -7.48 -15.73 19.61
CA HIS A 5 -6.18 -15.31 19.15
C HIS A 5 -5.37 -14.70 20.32
N LYS A 6 -4.08 -14.91 20.32
CA LYS A 6 -3.15 -14.43 21.35
C LYS A 6 -2.31 -13.24 20.90
N SER A 7 -2.30 -12.95 19.61
CA SER A 7 -1.58 -11.84 19.01
C SER A 7 -2.39 -11.19 17.90
N ILE A 8 -2.28 -9.88 17.77
CA ILE A 8 -2.83 -9.13 16.62
C ILE A 8 -2.24 -9.62 15.28
N ALA A 9 -1.03 -10.20 15.28
CA ALA A 9 -0.39 -10.79 14.12
C ALA A 9 -1.19 -11.96 13.51
N GLU A 10 -1.91 -12.72 14.34
CA GLU A 10 -2.74 -13.85 13.91
C GLU A 10 -4.03 -13.42 13.17
N LEU A 11 -4.32 -12.10 13.16
CA LEU A 11 -5.50 -11.53 12.51
C LEU A 11 -5.21 -10.94 11.12
N VAL A 12 -3.95 -11.02 10.68
CA VAL A 12 -3.55 -10.46 9.38
C VAL A 12 -3.96 -11.40 8.25
N GLY A 13 -4.52 -10.84 7.19
CA GLY A 13 -4.95 -11.61 6.03
C GLY A 13 -6.42 -12.05 6.11
N HIS A 14 -6.79 -12.96 5.22
CA HIS A 14 -8.17 -13.45 5.02
C HIS A 14 -9.20 -12.30 4.95
N THR A 15 -8.78 -11.22 4.27
CA THR A 15 -9.62 -10.03 4.11
C THR A 15 -10.77 -10.31 3.14
N PRO A 16 -11.96 -9.70 3.34
CA PRO A 16 -13.10 -9.94 2.47
C PRO A 16 -12.87 -9.52 1.02
N LEU A 17 -13.43 -10.28 0.09
CA LEU A 17 -13.64 -9.89 -1.30
C LEU A 17 -15.12 -9.53 -1.47
N LEU A 18 -15.42 -8.30 -1.91
CA LEU A 18 -16.78 -7.76 -2.03
C LEU A 18 -17.10 -7.39 -3.48
N GLU A 19 -18.19 -7.92 -4.04
CA GLU A 19 -18.76 -7.43 -5.30
C GLU A 19 -19.48 -6.11 -5.06
N LEU A 20 -19.15 -5.07 -5.82
CA LEU A 20 -19.69 -3.71 -5.67
C LEU A 20 -20.97 -3.53 -6.51
N VAL A 21 -22.00 -4.29 -6.18
CA VAL A 21 -23.24 -4.44 -7.00
C VAL A 21 -23.94 -3.11 -7.24
N ASN A 22 -24.13 -2.29 -6.20
CA ASN A 22 -24.85 -1.01 -6.37
C ASN A 22 -24.02 -0.01 -7.18
N TYR A 23 -22.68 -0.05 -7.03
CA TYR A 23 -21.77 0.77 -7.82
C TYR A 23 -21.77 0.36 -9.29
N GLU A 24 -21.81 -0.93 -9.57
CA GLU A 24 -21.94 -1.51 -10.93
C GLU A 24 -23.24 -1.07 -11.59
N GLU A 25 -24.37 -1.27 -10.91
CA GLU A 25 -25.70 -0.88 -11.41
C GLU A 25 -25.81 0.60 -11.71
N LYS A 26 -25.35 1.45 -10.76
CA LYS A 26 -25.37 2.91 -10.90
C LYS A 26 -24.57 3.39 -12.12
N ASN A 27 -23.44 2.73 -12.40
CA ASN A 27 -22.55 3.07 -13.51
C ASN A 27 -22.84 2.27 -14.78
N GLN A 28 -23.91 1.43 -14.81
CA GLN A 28 -24.31 0.59 -15.93
C GLN A 28 -23.17 -0.30 -16.44
N LEU A 29 -22.33 -0.81 -15.51
CA LEU A 29 -21.21 -1.67 -15.85
C LEU A 29 -21.73 -3.06 -16.25
N LYS A 30 -21.07 -3.67 -17.22
CA LYS A 30 -21.36 -5.02 -17.67
C LYS A 30 -20.33 -6.06 -17.20
N SER A 31 -19.36 -5.61 -16.44
CA SER A 31 -18.32 -6.40 -15.78
C SER A 31 -18.51 -6.33 -14.28
N LYS A 32 -18.05 -7.33 -13.56
CA LYS A 32 -18.04 -7.32 -12.09
C LYS A 32 -16.82 -6.62 -11.57
N ILE A 33 -16.98 -5.80 -10.52
CA ILE A 33 -15.89 -5.21 -9.77
C ILE A 33 -15.84 -5.83 -8.38
N LEU A 34 -14.78 -6.58 -8.12
CA LEU A 34 -14.53 -7.29 -6.89
C LEU A 34 -13.48 -6.55 -6.07
N GLY A 35 -13.88 -5.88 -5.00
CA GLY A 35 -12.98 -5.14 -4.11
C GLY A 35 -12.37 -6.05 -3.04
N LYS A 36 -11.05 -6.24 -3.03
CA LYS A 36 -10.32 -6.89 -1.92
C LYS A 36 -10.13 -5.86 -0.80
N LEU A 37 -10.90 -5.99 0.28
CA LEU A 37 -11.01 -4.99 1.34
C LEU A 37 -9.85 -5.11 2.34
N GLU A 38 -8.67 -4.64 1.97
CA GLU A 38 -7.43 -4.77 2.77
C GLU A 38 -7.46 -3.96 4.08
N TYR A 39 -8.42 -3.06 4.24
CA TYR A 39 -8.61 -2.33 5.50
C TYR A 39 -9.25 -3.17 6.62
N PHE A 40 -9.65 -4.40 6.36
CA PHE A 40 -10.04 -5.37 7.39
C PHE A 40 -8.84 -5.98 8.11
N ASN A 41 -7.62 -5.79 7.61
CA ASN A 41 -6.43 -6.07 8.40
C ASN A 41 -6.42 -5.26 9.70
N PRO A 42 -5.82 -5.76 10.79
CA PRO A 42 -5.98 -5.20 12.14
C PRO A 42 -5.49 -3.76 12.32
N SER A 43 -4.45 -3.29 11.59
CA SER A 43 -4.06 -1.88 11.61
C SER A 43 -4.74 -1.05 10.51
N GLY A 44 -5.61 -1.68 9.73
CA GLY A 44 -6.50 -1.04 8.76
C GLY A 44 -5.88 -0.79 7.39
N SER A 45 -4.97 -1.64 6.91
CA SER A 45 -4.44 -1.52 5.54
C SER A 45 -3.74 -2.77 5.02
N VAL A 46 -3.51 -2.77 3.70
CA VAL A 46 -2.70 -3.75 2.98
C VAL A 46 -1.26 -3.88 3.52
N LYS A 47 -0.77 -2.87 4.23
CA LYS A 47 0.61 -2.83 4.75
C LYS A 47 0.82 -3.74 5.96
N ASP A 48 -0.24 -4.18 6.62
CA ASP A 48 -0.18 -5.14 7.70
C ASP A 48 0.54 -6.41 7.28
N ARG A 49 0.24 -6.90 6.08
CA ARG A 49 0.87 -8.10 5.52
C ARG A 49 2.38 -7.93 5.33
N ALA A 50 2.78 -6.85 4.66
CA ALA A 50 4.19 -6.59 4.38
C ALA A 50 4.98 -6.27 5.66
N ALA A 51 4.43 -5.46 6.56
CA ALA A 51 5.08 -5.10 7.82
C ALA A 51 5.31 -6.33 8.70
N LEU A 52 4.29 -7.19 8.85
CA LEU A 52 4.40 -8.41 9.64
C LEU A 52 5.44 -9.35 9.05
N GLU A 53 5.37 -9.65 7.75
CA GLU A 53 6.30 -10.56 7.08
C GLU A 53 7.76 -10.07 7.16
N MET A 54 8.00 -8.75 6.98
CA MET A 54 9.34 -8.18 7.09
C MET A 54 9.90 -8.31 8.51
N LEU A 55 9.09 -8.10 9.55
CA LEU A 55 9.50 -8.26 10.94
C LEU A 55 9.74 -9.73 11.29
N GLU A 56 8.82 -10.62 10.95
CA GLU A 56 8.93 -12.05 11.29
C GLU A 56 10.07 -12.74 10.56
N ALA A 57 10.31 -12.41 9.30
CA ALA A 57 11.46 -12.91 8.56
C ALA A 57 12.78 -12.45 9.20
N ALA A 58 12.86 -11.19 9.65
CA ALA A 58 14.04 -10.65 10.32
C ALA A 58 14.26 -11.28 11.71
N GLU A 59 13.20 -11.51 12.49
CA GLU A 59 13.28 -12.25 13.75
C GLU A 59 13.74 -13.70 13.53
N ALA A 60 13.17 -14.38 12.52
CA ALA A 60 13.50 -15.76 12.21
C ALA A 60 14.94 -15.94 11.70
N SER A 61 15.47 -14.95 10.96
CA SER A 61 16.88 -14.97 10.49
C SER A 61 17.87 -14.52 11.58
N GLY A 62 17.40 -13.92 12.67
CA GLY A 62 18.23 -13.32 13.71
C GLY A 62 18.78 -11.93 13.38
N GLU A 63 18.35 -11.32 12.27
CA GLU A 63 18.67 -9.93 11.93
C GLU A 63 18.01 -8.95 12.89
N LEU A 64 16.78 -9.25 13.32
CA LEU A 64 16.07 -8.49 14.36
C LEU A 64 16.10 -9.28 15.67
N LYS A 65 16.86 -8.76 16.63
CA LYS A 65 17.01 -9.38 17.96
C LYS A 65 15.83 -8.98 18.88
N PRO A 66 15.46 -9.83 19.85
CA PRO A 66 14.42 -9.47 20.82
C PRO A 66 14.66 -8.13 21.50
N GLY A 67 13.68 -7.23 21.47
CA GLY A 67 13.75 -5.90 22.07
C GLY A 67 14.62 -4.87 21.33
N GLN A 68 15.23 -5.25 20.21
CA GLN A 68 16.01 -4.32 19.36
C GLN A 68 15.10 -3.26 18.77
N THR A 69 15.59 -2.03 18.66
CA THR A 69 14.86 -0.91 18.06
C THR A 69 14.72 -1.10 16.56
N VAL A 70 13.51 -0.95 16.08
CA VAL A 70 13.17 -0.95 14.64
C VAL A 70 13.10 0.49 14.14
N ILE A 71 13.56 0.74 12.91
CA ILE A 71 13.56 2.07 12.31
C ILE A 71 13.11 2.01 10.85
N GLU A 72 12.32 3.00 10.40
CA GLU A 72 11.88 3.12 9.00
C GLU A 72 11.61 4.58 8.62
N THR A 73 11.67 4.86 7.31
CA THR A 73 11.21 6.13 6.72
C THR A 73 9.90 5.88 5.98
N THR A 74 8.81 6.44 6.50
CA THR A 74 7.50 6.26 5.87
C THR A 74 6.49 7.29 6.36
N SER A 75 5.63 7.74 5.49
CA SER A 75 4.61 8.73 5.78
C SER A 75 3.20 8.16 5.95
N GLY A 76 3.04 6.83 5.86
CA GLY A 76 1.71 6.28 5.73
C GLY A 76 1.45 4.96 6.45
N ASN A 77 0.68 4.13 5.78
CA ASN A 77 0.17 2.86 6.31
C ASN A 77 1.27 1.89 6.78
N THR A 78 2.45 1.92 6.17
CA THR A 78 3.58 1.08 6.63
C THR A 78 4.01 1.45 8.05
N GLY A 79 4.10 2.74 8.36
CA GLY A 79 4.44 3.21 9.70
C GLY A 79 3.39 2.79 10.73
N ILE A 80 2.11 2.86 10.39
CA ILE A 80 1.01 2.42 11.27
C ILE A 80 1.09 0.91 11.50
N ALA A 81 1.29 0.11 10.45
CA ALA A 81 1.41 -1.34 10.58
C ALA A 81 2.64 -1.75 11.40
N LEU A 82 3.80 -1.16 11.12
CA LEU A 82 5.00 -1.38 11.93
C LEU A 82 4.77 -0.98 13.39
N ALA A 83 4.10 0.14 13.65
CA ALA A 83 3.77 0.59 15.01
C ALA A 83 2.94 -0.45 15.77
N ALA A 84 1.88 -0.98 15.14
CA ALA A 84 1.03 -1.99 15.74
C ALA A 84 1.79 -3.30 16.05
N PHE A 85 2.57 -3.80 15.09
CA PHE A 85 3.29 -5.07 15.28
C PHE A 85 4.52 -4.94 16.16
N CYS A 86 5.27 -3.83 16.08
CA CYS A 86 6.37 -3.57 17.01
C CYS A 86 5.89 -3.47 18.46
N ALA A 87 4.75 -2.80 18.70
CA ALA A 87 4.14 -2.77 20.04
C ALA A 87 3.77 -4.18 20.52
N ALA A 88 3.12 -5.00 19.69
CA ALA A 88 2.75 -6.37 20.03
C ALA A 88 3.94 -7.29 20.26
N LYS A 89 5.02 -7.11 19.49
CA LYS A 89 6.27 -7.90 19.55
C LYS A 89 7.31 -7.31 20.52
N LYS A 90 7.01 -6.18 21.18
CA LYS A 90 7.85 -5.50 22.17
C LYS A 90 9.16 -4.96 21.60
N HIS A 91 9.12 -4.44 20.37
CA HIS A 91 10.22 -3.69 19.77
C HIS A 91 9.95 -2.18 19.89
N PRO A 92 10.88 -1.37 20.40
CA PRO A 92 10.82 0.08 20.22
C PRO A 92 10.83 0.42 18.72
N LEU A 93 10.06 1.45 18.31
CA LEU A 93 9.98 1.86 16.91
C LEU A 93 10.25 3.35 16.76
N ILE A 94 11.11 3.70 15.80
CA ILE A 94 11.36 5.06 15.33
C ILE A 94 10.88 5.17 13.88
N ILE A 95 10.02 6.15 13.61
CA ILE A 95 9.57 6.46 12.24
C ILE A 95 9.97 7.89 11.89
N TYR A 96 10.72 8.05 10.80
CA TYR A 96 10.94 9.34 10.15
C TYR A 96 9.86 9.61 9.11
N MET A 97 9.18 10.74 9.24
CA MET A 97 8.05 11.14 8.39
C MET A 97 8.36 12.36 7.56
N GLU A 98 7.90 12.32 6.30
CA GLU A 98 7.89 13.50 5.44
C GLU A 98 6.86 14.54 5.89
N PRO A 99 7.06 15.83 5.61
CA PRO A 99 6.04 16.85 5.80
C PRO A 99 4.78 16.57 4.98
N GLY A 100 3.62 16.99 5.48
CA GLY A 100 2.35 16.87 4.76
C GLY A 100 1.55 15.60 5.06
N CYS A 101 2.03 14.74 5.94
CA CYS A 101 1.25 13.59 6.41
C CYS A 101 0.01 14.03 7.19
N THR A 102 -1.09 13.29 7.04
CA THR A 102 -2.32 13.58 7.79
C THR A 102 -2.10 13.44 9.30
N PRO A 103 -2.70 14.33 10.12
CA PRO A 103 -2.55 14.27 11.58
C PRO A 103 -3.05 12.95 12.18
N GLU A 104 -4.04 12.32 11.56
CA GLU A 104 -4.57 11.02 11.98
C GLU A 104 -3.48 9.94 11.98
N ARG A 105 -2.65 9.88 10.94
CA ARG A 105 -1.56 8.89 10.84
C ARG A 105 -0.53 9.06 11.94
N ILE A 106 -0.16 10.33 12.25
CA ILE A 106 0.79 10.65 13.32
C ILE A 106 0.21 10.23 14.68
N GLN A 107 -1.08 10.56 14.93
CA GLN A 107 -1.75 10.23 16.18
C GLN A 107 -1.85 8.73 16.39
N ILE A 108 -2.19 7.95 15.36
CA ILE A 108 -2.28 6.49 15.42
C ILE A 108 -0.92 5.88 15.78
N MET A 109 0.17 6.28 15.10
CA MET A 109 1.51 5.76 15.39
C MET A 109 1.96 6.09 16.82
N LYS A 110 1.72 7.33 17.29
CA LYS A 110 2.01 7.75 18.67
C LYS A 110 1.18 6.97 19.70
N ALA A 111 -0.08 6.64 19.39
CA ALA A 111 -0.93 5.84 20.28
C ALA A 111 -0.38 4.41 20.46
N TYR A 112 0.32 3.84 19.48
CA TYR A 112 1.04 2.58 19.61
C TYR A 112 2.41 2.71 20.32
N GLY A 113 2.82 3.92 20.72
CA GLY A 113 4.09 4.15 21.42
C GLY A 113 5.29 4.41 20.51
N THR A 114 5.06 4.70 19.22
CA THR A 114 6.12 4.99 18.26
C THR A 114 6.77 6.36 18.51
N ASP A 115 8.09 6.43 18.44
CA ASP A 115 8.85 7.69 18.37
C ASP A 115 8.78 8.21 16.93
N VAL A 116 7.87 9.16 16.70
CA VAL A 116 7.64 9.76 15.37
C VAL A 116 8.45 11.04 15.26
N ARG A 117 9.37 11.06 14.31
CA ARG A 117 10.31 12.16 14.03
C ARG A 117 10.10 12.74 12.65
N GLY A 118 10.47 14.01 12.48
CA GLY A 118 10.48 14.64 11.16
C GLY A 118 11.69 14.22 10.33
N ILE A 119 11.57 14.29 9.00
CA ILE A 119 12.67 13.95 8.07
C ILE A 119 13.94 14.78 8.33
N MET A 120 13.79 16.02 8.86
CA MET A 120 14.91 16.90 9.24
C MET A 120 15.70 16.39 10.46
N GLU A 121 15.15 15.45 11.22
CA GLU A 121 15.81 14.82 12.35
C GLU A 121 16.64 13.59 11.95
N ILE A 122 16.61 13.21 10.66
CA ILE A 122 17.52 12.20 10.12
C ILE A 122 18.95 12.71 10.23
N PRO A 123 19.90 11.95 10.80
CA PRO A 123 21.30 12.34 10.88
C PRO A 123 21.86 12.74 9.50
N GLY A 124 22.44 13.93 9.40
CA GLY A 124 22.97 14.46 8.15
C GLY A 124 21.94 15.01 7.15
N ALA A 125 20.65 15.00 7.46
CA ALA A 125 19.59 15.50 6.56
C ALA A 125 19.80 16.95 6.12
N GLU A 126 20.19 17.83 7.04
CA GLU A 126 20.46 19.25 6.75
C GLU A 126 21.55 19.42 5.69
N GLN A 127 22.65 18.66 5.82
CA GLN A 127 23.73 18.69 4.86
C GLN A 127 23.29 18.14 3.49
N ILE A 128 22.58 17.01 3.48
CA ILE A 128 22.03 16.41 2.25
C ILE A 128 21.15 17.41 1.52
N LEU A 129 20.21 18.04 2.24
CA LEU A 129 19.28 19.02 1.65
C LEU A 129 20.00 20.25 1.12
N LYS A 130 21.05 20.72 1.80
CA LYS A 130 21.83 21.88 1.37
C LYS A 130 22.66 21.61 0.12
N GLU A 131 23.25 20.41 0.00
CA GLU A 131 24.17 20.06 -1.10
C GLU A 131 23.45 19.52 -2.33
N TYR A 132 22.38 18.74 -2.13
CA TYR A 132 21.71 17.96 -3.19
C TYR A 132 20.22 18.28 -3.36
N GLY A 133 19.64 19.11 -2.49
CA GLY A 133 18.19 19.29 -2.40
C GLY A 133 17.51 18.07 -1.79
N PHE A 134 16.21 17.90 -2.06
CA PHE A 134 15.47 16.74 -1.58
C PHE A 134 15.87 15.50 -2.38
N ASP A 135 16.74 14.68 -1.80
CA ASP A 135 17.22 13.41 -2.37
C ASP A 135 16.82 12.24 -1.46
N PRO A 136 15.71 11.54 -1.76
CA PRO A 136 15.20 10.44 -0.95
C PRO A 136 16.21 9.29 -0.79
N VAL A 137 17.01 9.01 -1.82
CA VAL A 137 17.98 7.89 -1.78
C VAL A 137 19.07 8.19 -0.75
N ARG A 138 19.63 9.39 -0.78
CA ARG A 138 20.65 9.80 0.19
C ARG A 138 20.12 9.87 1.62
N LEU A 139 18.89 10.34 1.79
CA LEU A 139 18.23 10.35 3.10
C LEU A 139 18.02 8.92 3.63
N MET A 140 17.59 7.99 2.79
CA MET A 140 17.45 6.57 3.16
C MET A 140 18.80 5.93 3.48
N ASP A 141 19.86 6.22 2.73
CA ASP A 141 21.22 5.75 3.03
C ASP A 141 21.72 6.29 4.38
N SER A 142 21.40 7.55 4.71
CA SER A 142 21.72 8.12 6.01
C SER A 142 21.02 7.40 7.15
N VAL A 143 19.70 7.10 7.02
CA VAL A 143 18.96 6.32 8.01
C VAL A 143 19.55 4.92 8.15
N LYS A 144 19.90 4.26 7.05
CA LYS A 144 20.54 2.93 7.05
C LYS A 144 21.88 2.95 7.80
N ASN A 145 22.71 3.96 7.56
CA ASN A 145 23.99 4.09 8.24
C ASN A 145 23.80 4.36 9.74
N PHE A 146 22.89 5.26 10.08
CA PHE A 146 22.54 5.53 11.48
C PHE A 146 22.01 4.28 12.19
N ALA A 147 21.12 3.52 11.55
CA ALA A 147 20.62 2.27 12.11
C ALA A 147 21.76 1.29 12.42
N LYS A 148 22.72 1.17 11.51
CA LYS A 148 23.91 0.31 11.70
C LYS A 148 24.80 0.78 12.87
N GLU A 149 25.02 2.10 13.00
CA GLU A 149 25.81 2.68 14.07
C GLU A 149 25.18 2.48 15.46
N GLN A 150 23.84 2.48 15.52
CA GLN A 150 23.07 2.32 16.76
C GLN A 150 22.68 0.89 17.09
N ASP A 151 23.06 -0.11 16.28
CA ASP A 151 22.55 -1.49 16.33
C ASP A 151 21.02 -1.55 16.28
N TYR A 152 20.38 -0.74 15.40
CA TYR A 152 18.96 -0.75 15.12
C TYR A 152 18.67 -1.59 13.87
N PHE A 153 17.47 -2.16 13.79
CA PHE A 153 17.00 -2.86 12.59
C PHE A 153 16.29 -1.89 11.64
N TYR A 154 16.87 -1.69 10.45
CA TYR A 154 16.24 -0.90 9.39
C TYR A 154 15.40 -1.80 8.48
N VAL A 155 14.07 -1.57 8.43
CA VAL A 155 13.12 -2.43 7.70
C VAL A 155 13.34 -2.39 6.19
N ALA A 156 13.69 -1.22 5.65
CA ALA A 156 14.00 -0.96 4.24
C ALA A 156 12.88 -1.42 3.27
N GLN A 157 11.64 -1.02 3.53
CA GLN A 157 10.45 -1.50 2.81
C GLN A 157 10.52 -1.46 1.28
N LEU A 158 11.31 -0.53 0.69
CA LEU A 158 11.49 -0.40 -0.77
C LEU A 158 12.45 -1.44 -1.37
N PHE A 159 13.22 -2.12 -0.52
CA PHE A 159 14.27 -3.04 -0.95
C PHE A 159 14.15 -4.42 -0.32
N ASN A 160 13.34 -4.59 0.71
CA ASN A 160 13.15 -5.84 1.45
C ASN A 160 12.23 -6.78 0.65
N GLU A 161 12.78 -7.90 0.17
CA GLU A 161 12.05 -8.87 -0.66
C GLU A 161 10.89 -9.57 0.08
N ASN A 162 10.85 -9.50 1.41
CA ASN A 162 9.71 -10.00 2.19
C ASN A 162 8.46 -9.12 2.00
N ASN A 163 8.60 -7.88 1.53
CA ASN A 163 7.45 -7.04 1.18
C ASN A 163 6.63 -7.65 0.03
N PRO A 164 7.13 -7.84 -1.20
CA PRO A 164 6.37 -8.56 -2.22
C PRO A 164 6.16 -10.04 -1.87
N GLY A 165 7.05 -10.64 -1.08
CA GLY A 165 6.92 -12.01 -0.57
C GLY A 165 5.64 -12.22 0.25
N ALA A 166 5.28 -11.26 1.11
CA ALA A 166 4.04 -11.30 1.88
C ALA A 166 2.81 -11.46 0.99
N HIS A 167 2.73 -10.67 -0.08
CA HIS A 167 1.61 -10.69 -0.99
C HIS A 167 1.56 -11.93 -1.88
N TYR A 168 2.73 -12.44 -2.28
CA TYR A 168 2.82 -13.70 -3.00
C TYR A 168 2.35 -14.88 -2.15
N LYS A 169 2.69 -14.89 -0.84
CA LYS A 169 2.32 -15.97 0.09
C LYS A 169 0.89 -15.89 0.61
N THR A 170 0.26 -14.72 0.59
CA THR A 170 -1.05 -14.51 1.25
C THR A 170 -2.09 -13.90 0.32
N THR A 171 -1.94 -12.67 -0.14
CA THR A 171 -2.96 -11.95 -0.92
C THR A 171 -3.27 -12.65 -2.25
N GLY A 172 -2.25 -13.12 -2.96
CA GLY A 172 -2.42 -13.85 -4.22
C GLY A 172 -3.22 -15.14 -4.04
N PRO A 173 -2.82 -16.07 -3.13
CA PRO A 173 -3.60 -17.27 -2.80
C PRO A 173 -5.05 -16.99 -2.39
N GLU A 174 -5.26 -15.99 -1.50
CA GLU A 174 -6.63 -15.62 -1.07
C GLU A 174 -7.50 -15.19 -2.25
N LEU A 175 -6.97 -14.40 -3.18
CA LEU A 175 -7.73 -13.99 -4.36
C LEU A 175 -8.15 -15.17 -5.25
N VAL A 176 -7.24 -16.13 -5.44
CA VAL A 176 -7.55 -17.35 -6.22
C VAL A 176 -8.59 -18.19 -5.50
N GLU A 177 -8.49 -18.35 -4.18
CA GLU A 177 -9.48 -19.08 -3.37
C GLU A 177 -10.84 -18.39 -3.38
N ASP A 178 -10.89 -17.06 -3.11
CA ASP A 178 -12.13 -16.28 -3.04
C ASP A 178 -12.91 -16.24 -4.36
N THR A 179 -12.23 -16.46 -5.51
CA THR A 179 -12.83 -16.37 -6.85
C THR A 179 -12.94 -17.73 -7.57
N ASP A 180 -12.52 -18.82 -6.97
CA ASP A 180 -12.30 -20.11 -7.66
C ASP A 180 -11.39 -19.95 -8.90
N GLY A 181 -10.40 -19.07 -8.84
CA GLY A 181 -9.48 -18.75 -9.93
C GLY A 181 -10.10 -17.93 -11.08
N ARG A 182 -11.32 -17.43 -10.94
CA ARG A 182 -12.00 -16.64 -11.97
C ARG A 182 -11.69 -15.16 -11.86
N ILE A 183 -10.49 -14.80 -12.25
CA ILE A 183 -9.99 -13.42 -12.29
C ILE A 183 -9.53 -13.13 -13.71
N ASP A 184 -10.17 -12.18 -14.37
CA ASP A 184 -9.76 -11.76 -15.71
C ASP A 184 -8.76 -10.60 -15.66
N ILE A 185 -8.98 -9.65 -14.74
CA ILE A 185 -8.15 -8.46 -14.60
C ILE A 185 -7.90 -8.19 -13.11
N ALA A 186 -6.66 -7.94 -12.73
CA ALA A 186 -6.27 -7.53 -11.38
C ALA A 186 -5.66 -6.12 -11.39
N VAL A 187 -6.25 -5.21 -10.60
CA VAL A 187 -5.94 -3.78 -10.57
C VAL A 187 -5.27 -3.40 -9.26
N MET A 188 -4.07 -2.86 -9.32
CA MET A 188 -3.25 -2.56 -8.14
C MET A 188 -2.46 -1.27 -8.31
N LEU A 189 -2.32 -0.50 -7.21
CA LEU A 189 -1.42 0.66 -7.18
C LEU A 189 0.00 0.29 -6.78
N ALA A 190 0.95 1.11 -7.19
CA ALA A 190 2.34 1.02 -6.80
C ALA A 190 2.76 2.18 -5.88
N GLY A 191 2.92 1.89 -4.59
CA GLY A 191 3.74 2.68 -3.66
C GLY A 191 5.14 2.09 -3.63
N THR A 192 5.35 1.04 -2.83
CA THR A 192 6.57 0.21 -2.90
C THR A 192 6.55 -0.79 -4.07
N ALA A 193 5.46 -0.91 -4.80
CA ALA A 193 5.15 -1.98 -5.77
C ALA A 193 5.20 -3.41 -5.20
N GLY A 194 5.25 -3.58 -3.87
CA GLY A 194 5.23 -4.90 -3.24
C GLY A 194 3.96 -5.67 -3.57
N THR A 195 2.79 -5.03 -3.43
CA THR A 195 1.49 -5.63 -3.78
C THR A 195 1.43 -5.98 -5.28
N LEU A 196 1.77 -5.02 -6.15
CA LEU A 196 1.76 -5.23 -7.60
C LEU A 196 2.64 -6.40 -8.03
N ALA A 197 3.89 -6.43 -7.55
CA ALA A 197 4.83 -7.50 -7.90
C ALA A 197 4.49 -8.83 -7.23
N GLY A 198 4.08 -8.83 -5.96
CA GLY A 198 3.78 -10.06 -5.21
C GLY A 198 2.50 -10.74 -5.68
N VAL A 199 1.38 -10.00 -5.69
CA VAL A 199 0.09 -10.53 -6.19
C VAL A 199 0.18 -10.86 -7.66
N GLY A 200 0.72 -9.92 -8.47
CA GLY A 200 0.81 -10.11 -9.91
C GLY A 200 1.62 -11.34 -10.31
N SER A 201 2.78 -11.57 -9.67
CA SER A 201 3.57 -12.80 -9.92
C SER A 201 2.77 -14.06 -9.59
N TYR A 202 2.09 -14.08 -8.43
CA TYR A 202 1.29 -15.25 -8.04
C TYR A 202 0.15 -15.51 -9.03
N LEU A 203 -0.59 -14.46 -9.41
CA LEU A 203 -1.71 -14.61 -10.34
C LEU A 203 -1.25 -15.06 -11.74
N GLN A 204 -0.14 -14.52 -12.25
CA GLN A 204 0.42 -14.95 -13.54
C GLN A 204 0.80 -16.43 -13.57
N GLU A 205 1.24 -16.97 -12.42
CA GLU A 205 1.59 -18.39 -12.29
C GLU A 205 0.37 -19.31 -12.12
N HIS A 206 -0.74 -18.82 -11.53
CA HIS A 206 -1.86 -19.66 -11.11
C HIS A 206 -3.18 -19.38 -11.84
N VAL A 207 -3.32 -18.26 -12.55
CA VAL A 207 -4.52 -17.86 -13.28
C VAL A 207 -4.16 -17.59 -14.75
N PRO A 208 -4.31 -18.59 -15.63
CA PRO A 208 -3.97 -18.43 -17.03
C PRO A 208 -4.76 -17.30 -17.71
N GLY A 209 -4.05 -16.38 -18.36
CA GLY A 209 -4.68 -15.29 -19.11
C GLY A 209 -5.09 -14.07 -18.29
N VAL A 210 -4.81 -14.05 -16.98
CA VAL A 210 -5.05 -12.86 -16.15
C VAL A 210 -4.29 -11.66 -16.65
N GLN A 211 -4.94 -10.51 -16.72
CA GLN A 211 -4.31 -9.22 -17.02
C GLN A 211 -3.95 -8.50 -15.74
N ILE A 212 -2.70 -8.06 -15.64
CA ILE A 212 -2.21 -7.28 -14.49
C ILE A 212 -2.14 -5.81 -14.87
N VAL A 213 -2.97 -5.00 -14.22
CA VAL A 213 -3.04 -3.56 -14.47
C VAL A 213 -2.48 -2.80 -13.28
N GLY A 214 -1.42 -2.05 -13.53
CA GLY A 214 -0.86 -1.11 -12.59
C GLY A 214 -1.61 0.21 -12.62
N VAL A 215 -1.76 0.86 -11.47
CA VAL A 215 -2.35 2.20 -11.37
C VAL A 215 -1.35 3.17 -10.78
N GLN A 216 -1.24 4.34 -11.35
CA GLN A 216 -0.38 5.41 -10.85
C GLN A 216 -1.10 6.77 -10.89
N PRO A 217 -0.73 7.73 -10.01
CA PRO A 217 -1.31 9.06 -10.05
C PRO A 217 -0.83 9.84 -11.28
N THR A 218 -1.64 10.80 -11.72
CA THR A 218 -1.15 11.86 -12.60
C THR A 218 -0.15 12.75 -11.87
N PRO A 219 0.77 13.44 -12.56
CA PRO A 219 1.81 14.25 -11.91
C PRO A 219 1.27 15.33 -10.97
N ASP A 220 0.11 15.91 -11.27
CA ASP A 220 -0.59 16.92 -10.47
C ASP A 220 -1.32 16.36 -9.23
N SER A 221 -1.36 15.05 -9.09
CA SER A 221 -2.06 14.32 -8.02
C SER A 221 -1.10 13.65 -7.02
N LEU A 222 0.21 13.92 -7.13
CA LEU A 222 1.21 13.45 -6.18
C LEU A 222 1.17 14.25 -4.88
N SER A 223 1.41 13.61 -3.75
CA SER A 223 1.29 14.20 -2.40
C SER A 223 2.25 15.35 -2.12
N PHE A 224 3.33 15.49 -2.88
CA PHE A 224 4.31 16.57 -2.72
C PHE A 224 4.12 17.74 -3.68
N VAL A 225 3.06 17.74 -4.49
CA VAL A 225 2.74 18.86 -5.40
C VAL A 225 2.11 20.00 -4.58
N PRO A 226 2.71 21.20 -4.58
CA PRO A 226 2.16 22.34 -3.87
C PRO A 226 0.75 22.67 -4.40
N ASP A 227 -0.16 23.01 -3.49
CA ASP A 227 -1.54 23.42 -3.78
C ASP A 227 -2.39 22.39 -4.56
N ALA A 228 -1.98 21.12 -4.58
CA ALA A 228 -2.78 20.06 -5.18
C ALA A 228 -4.15 19.96 -4.48
N LYS A 229 -5.22 19.99 -5.27
CA LYS A 229 -6.60 19.94 -4.75
C LYS A 229 -7.00 18.57 -4.23
N ALA A 230 -6.44 17.53 -4.84
CA ALA A 230 -6.67 16.15 -4.49
C ALA A 230 -5.39 15.34 -4.74
N THR A 231 -4.89 14.66 -3.71
CA THR A 231 -3.67 13.87 -3.78
C THR A 231 -3.96 12.40 -3.57
N ILE A 232 -3.19 11.54 -4.23
CA ILE A 232 -3.22 10.10 -4.01
C ILE A 232 -1.97 9.72 -3.24
N ASP A 233 -2.09 9.71 -1.91
CA ASP A 233 -0.96 9.48 -1.01
C ASP A 233 -0.45 8.04 -1.02
N GLY A 234 0.86 7.89 -0.77
CA GLY A 234 1.52 6.60 -0.61
C GLY A 234 1.72 5.83 -1.91
N VAL A 235 1.59 6.49 -3.05
CA VAL A 235 1.81 5.95 -4.39
C VAL A 235 2.76 6.83 -5.19
N VAL A 236 3.38 6.24 -6.22
CA VAL A 236 4.37 6.91 -7.07
C VAL A 236 4.06 6.69 -8.56
N ILE A 237 4.61 7.54 -9.40
CA ILE A 237 4.69 7.29 -10.84
C ILE A 237 5.83 6.32 -11.06
N PHE A 238 5.52 5.06 -11.37
CA PHE A 238 6.49 3.98 -11.51
C PHE A 238 6.77 3.60 -12.97
N ASP A 239 5.81 3.81 -13.85
CA ASP A 239 5.96 3.62 -15.29
C ASP A 239 6.11 4.97 -15.99
N LYS A 240 7.25 5.14 -16.66
CA LYS A 240 7.62 6.36 -17.37
C LYS A 240 7.91 6.04 -18.84
N PRO A 241 7.92 7.02 -19.75
CA PRO A 241 8.31 6.80 -21.15
C PRO A 241 9.69 6.16 -21.31
N THR A 242 10.56 6.29 -20.30
CA THR A 242 11.91 5.66 -20.25
C THR A 242 11.88 4.25 -19.66
N GLY A 243 10.71 3.72 -19.31
CA GLY A 243 10.48 2.42 -18.68
C GLY A 243 10.28 2.49 -17.18
N CYS A 244 9.92 1.35 -16.60
CA CYS A 244 9.70 1.22 -15.17
C CYS A 244 11.02 1.33 -14.39
N THR A 245 11.01 2.16 -13.34
CA THR A 245 12.19 2.38 -12.49
C THR A 245 12.02 1.79 -11.08
N HIS A 246 10.87 1.16 -10.79
CA HIS A 246 10.57 0.71 -9.43
C HIS A 246 11.40 -0.54 -9.05
N PRO A 247 12.07 -0.54 -7.87
CA PRO A 247 13.02 -1.60 -7.49
C PRO A 247 12.48 -3.03 -7.61
N PHE A 248 11.29 -3.32 -7.07
CA PHE A 248 10.75 -4.69 -7.13
C PHE A 248 10.33 -5.11 -8.54
N VAL A 249 9.80 -4.21 -9.35
CA VAL A 249 9.44 -4.50 -10.73
C VAL A 249 10.68 -4.82 -11.56
N VAL A 250 11.71 -3.98 -11.44
CA VAL A 250 12.97 -4.13 -12.19
C VAL A 250 13.74 -5.39 -11.76
N ARG A 251 13.97 -5.56 -10.46
CA ARG A 251 14.77 -6.69 -9.94
C ARG A 251 14.13 -8.05 -10.18
N ARG A 252 12.79 -8.12 -10.10
CA ARG A 252 12.04 -9.36 -10.38
C ARG A 252 11.76 -9.58 -11.86
N ASN A 253 12.12 -8.63 -12.73
CA ASN A 253 11.72 -8.61 -14.14
C ASN A 253 10.20 -8.83 -14.30
N PHE A 254 9.44 -8.30 -13.34
CA PHE A 254 7.98 -8.46 -13.29
C PHE A 254 7.34 -7.70 -14.46
N LYS A 255 6.36 -8.32 -15.12
CA LYS A 255 5.62 -7.74 -16.24
C LYS A 255 4.18 -7.46 -15.83
N TYR A 256 3.70 -6.32 -16.22
CA TYR A 256 2.28 -5.93 -16.17
C TYR A 256 1.81 -5.64 -17.60
N ASP A 257 0.51 -5.72 -17.80
CA ASP A 257 -0.07 -5.61 -19.15
C ASP A 257 -0.39 -4.16 -19.52
N GLU A 258 -0.83 -3.37 -18.53
CA GLU A 258 -1.23 -1.97 -18.72
C GLU A 258 -0.94 -1.14 -17.47
N VAL A 259 -0.81 0.20 -17.67
CA VAL A 259 -0.78 1.18 -16.58
C VAL A 259 -1.81 2.27 -16.83
N ILE A 260 -2.70 2.49 -15.86
CA ILE A 260 -3.72 3.55 -15.89
C ILE A 260 -3.29 4.70 -15.00
N ASN A 261 -3.31 5.92 -15.55
CA ASN A 261 -3.05 7.14 -14.82
C ASN A 261 -4.36 7.71 -14.27
N VAL A 262 -4.45 7.88 -12.95
CA VAL A 262 -5.66 8.38 -12.28
C VAL A 262 -5.42 9.77 -11.69
N LYS A 263 -6.36 10.69 -11.91
CA LYS A 263 -6.38 12.00 -11.25
C LYS A 263 -6.92 11.86 -9.84
N GLY A 264 -6.35 12.62 -8.90
CA GLY A 264 -6.80 12.65 -7.51
C GLY A 264 -8.27 13.08 -7.37
N GLU A 265 -8.71 14.02 -8.19
CA GLU A 265 -10.12 14.49 -8.19
C GLU A 265 -11.09 13.36 -8.57
N ASP A 266 -10.73 12.54 -9.57
CA ASP A 266 -11.55 11.40 -10.00
C ASP A 266 -11.56 10.30 -8.92
N ALA A 267 -10.41 10.04 -8.29
CA ALA A 267 -10.33 9.12 -7.15
C ALA A 267 -11.22 9.58 -5.98
N TYR A 268 -11.20 10.87 -5.64
CA TYR A 268 -12.04 11.43 -4.57
C TYR A 268 -13.54 11.36 -4.92
N ALA A 269 -13.91 11.61 -6.19
CA ALA A 269 -15.28 11.44 -6.65
C ALA A 269 -15.73 9.97 -6.53
N THR A 270 -14.90 9.03 -6.96
CA THR A 270 -15.15 7.58 -6.84
C THR A 270 -15.31 7.15 -5.37
N ALA A 271 -14.47 7.67 -4.47
CA ALA A 271 -14.59 7.37 -3.05
C ALA A 271 -15.92 7.79 -2.45
N ARG A 272 -16.38 9.01 -2.77
CA ARG A 272 -17.70 9.50 -2.33
C ARG A 272 -18.84 8.71 -2.97
N GLU A 273 -18.68 8.34 -4.23
CA GLU A 273 -19.69 7.56 -4.96
C GLU A 273 -19.89 6.18 -4.34
N VAL A 274 -18.82 5.41 -4.12
CA VAL A 274 -18.92 4.04 -3.57
C VAL A 274 -19.31 4.06 -2.09
N ALA A 275 -18.94 5.09 -1.35
CA ALA A 275 -19.41 5.25 0.02
C ALA A 275 -20.95 5.42 0.08
N ALA A 276 -21.53 6.15 -0.88
CA ALA A 276 -22.96 6.37 -0.95
C ALA A 276 -23.75 5.19 -1.57
N SER A 277 -23.14 4.39 -2.46
CA SER A 277 -23.82 3.27 -3.11
C SER A 277 -23.71 1.96 -2.32
N ASP A 278 -22.50 1.58 -1.89
CA ASP A 278 -22.21 0.27 -1.28
C ASP A 278 -21.75 0.37 0.18
N GLY A 279 -21.67 1.58 0.75
CA GLY A 279 -21.21 1.77 2.12
C GLY A 279 -19.70 1.52 2.31
N VAL A 280 -18.94 1.50 1.24
CA VAL A 280 -17.50 1.21 1.23
C VAL A 280 -16.71 2.51 1.35
N PHE A 281 -16.11 2.74 2.52
CA PHE A 281 -15.42 3.99 2.86
C PHE A 281 -13.92 3.89 2.57
N LEU A 282 -13.46 4.38 1.42
CA LEU A 282 -12.13 4.15 0.87
C LEU A 282 -11.12 5.26 1.18
N GLY A 283 -9.84 4.90 1.32
CA GLY A 283 -8.73 5.84 1.24
C GLY A 283 -8.39 6.23 -0.21
N ALA A 284 -7.54 7.25 -0.39
CA ALA A 284 -7.26 7.83 -1.71
C ALA A 284 -6.70 6.82 -2.72
N SER A 285 -5.75 5.98 -2.29
CA SER A 285 -5.18 4.95 -3.16
C SER A 285 -6.19 3.86 -3.51
N ALA A 286 -6.99 3.40 -2.55
CA ALA A 286 -8.05 2.43 -2.80
C ALA A 286 -9.09 2.96 -3.81
N ALA A 287 -9.48 4.22 -3.66
CA ALA A 287 -10.39 4.88 -4.60
C ALA A 287 -9.79 5.02 -6.01
N ALA A 288 -8.47 5.28 -6.12
CA ALA A 288 -7.81 5.32 -7.42
C ALA A 288 -7.79 3.93 -8.10
N ALA A 289 -7.59 2.84 -7.34
CA ALA A 289 -7.71 1.48 -7.88
C ALA A 289 -9.14 1.21 -8.40
N LEU A 290 -10.15 1.64 -7.64
CA LEU A 290 -11.55 1.49 -8.05
C LEU A 290 -11.89 2.35 -9.28
N THR A 291 -11.33 3.56 -9.40
CA THR A 291 -11.48 4.43 -10.57
C THR A 291 -10.95 3.74 -11.83
N ALA A 292 -9.75 3.16 -11.74
CA ALA A 292 -9.17 2.40 -12.85
C ALA A 292 -9.98 1.13 -13.18
N ALA A 293 -10.48 0.43 -12.16
CA ALA A 293 -11.34 -0.74 -12.36
C ALA A 293 -12.66 -0.37 -13.08
N LYS A 294 -13.26 0.77 -12.74
CA LYS A 294 -14.44 1.32 -13.46
C LYS A 294 -14.12 1.63 -14.92
N GLU A 295 -12.98 2.29 -15.19
CA GLU A 295 -12.55 2.59 -16.56
C GLU A 295 -12.43 1.30 -17.37
N LEU A 296 -11.80 0.25 -16.81
CA LEU A 296 -11.69 -1.07 -17.45
C LEU A 296 -13.06 -1.73 -17.67
N ALA A 297 -13.97 -1.64 -16.68
CA ALA A 297 -15.30 -2.22 -16.75
C ALA A 297 -16.22 -1.56 -17.80
N LEU A 298 -15.92 -0.31 -18.18
CA LEU A 298 -16.65 0.41 -19.24
C LEU A 298 -16.17 0.05 -20.64
N ARG A 299 -15.04 -0.65 -20.78
CA ARG A 299 -14.51 -1.07 -22.09
C ARG A 299 -15.32 -2.24 -22.66
N PRO A 300 -15.82 -2.18 -23.91
CA PRO A 300 -16.65 -3.24 -24.50
C PRO A 300 -15.99 -4.63 -24.49
N GLU A 301 -14.67 -4.70 -24.65
CA GLU A 301 -13.89 -5.96 -24.65
C GLU A 301 -13.80 -6.63 -23.28
N ASN A 302 -14.24 -5.93 -22.25
CA ASN A 302 -14.25 -6.43 -20.88
C ASN A 302 -15.65 -6.83 -20.39
N GLU A 303 -16.67 -6.78 -21.25
CA GLU A 303 -18.03 -7.21 -20.88
C GLU A 303 -18.03 -8.66 -20.35
N GLY A 304 -18.64 -8.86 -19.19
CA GLY A 304 -18.76 -10.16 -18.50
C GLY A 304 -17.54 -10.59 -17.70
N LYS A 305 -16.45 -9.80 -17.69
CA LYS A 305 -15.21 -10.11 -16.94
C LYS A 305 -15.33 -9.82 -15.45
N ASN A 306 -14.53 -10.53 -14.66
CA ASN A 306 -14.29 -10.29 -13.24
C ASN A 306 -13.04 -9.42 -13.08
N ILE A 307 -13.21 -8.19 -12.59
CA ILE A 307 -12.14 -7.22 -12.34
C ILE A 307 -11.93 -7.12 -10.83
N VAL A 308 -10.78 -7.60 -10.36
CA VAL A 308 -10.39 -7.49 -8.95
C VAL A 308 -9.62 -6.21 -8.71
N ALA A 309 -10.03 -5.40 -7.75
CA ALA A 309 -9.32 -4.20 -7.32
C ALA A 309 -8.83 -4.34 -5.87
N ILE A 310 -7.54 -4.09 -5.62
CA ILE A 310 -7.00 -4.07 -4.25
C ILE A 310 -7.35 -2.72 -3.59
N LEU A 311 -8.27 -2.75 -2.64
CA LEU A 311 -8.73 -1.59 -1.87
C LEU A 311 -7.89 -1.48 -0.59
N ALA A 312 -6.78 -0.75 -0.72
CA ALA A 312 -5.61 -0.80 0.16
C ALA A 312 -5.89 -0.34 1.60
N ASP A 313 -6.73 0.68 1.80
CA ASP A 313 -7.08 1.22 3.12
C ASP A 313 -8.43 1.94 3.10
N ASN A 314 -8.87 2.41 4.29
CA ASN A 314 -10.14 3.13 4.45
C ASN A 314 -9.96 4.65 4.55
N GLY A 315 -11.08 5.37 4.45
CA GLY A 315 -11.16 6.82 4.47
C GLY A 315 -10.91 7.49 5.83
N MET A 316 -10.87 6.72 6.94
CA MET A 316 -10.74 7.30 8.30
C MET A 316 -9.41 8.04 8.51
N LYS A 317 -8.38 7.72 7.74
CA LYS A 317 -7.05 8.35 7.79
C LYS A 317 -6.97 9.64 6.94
N TYR A 318 -8.09 10.07 6.31
CA TYR A 318 -8.16 11.18 5.36
C TYR A 318 -9.22 12.22 5.72
N LEU A 319 -9.81 12.16 6.93
CA LEU A 319 -10.89 13.05 7.36
C LEU A 319 -10.46 14.52 7.46
N SER A 320 -9.19 14.77 7.72
CA SER A 320 -8.60 16.12 7.71
C SER A 320 -8.40 16.69 6.30
N THR A 321 -8.46 15.85 5.25
CA THR A 321 -8.30 16.26 3.84
C THR A 321 -9.64 16.76 3.23
N ASN A 322 -9.61 17.11 1.93
CA ASN A 322 -10.80 17.47 1.17
C ASN A 322 -11.55 16.28 0.55
N MET A 323 -11.10 15.05 0.82
CA MET A 323 -11.62 13.86 0.14
C MET A 323 -13.12 13.63 0.36
N TYR A 324 -13.61 13.91 1.56
CA TYR A 324 -14.99 13.70 1.98
C TYR A 324 -15.73 14.99 2.40
N LYS A 325 -15.22 16.13 1.92
CA LYS A 325 -15.86 17.43 2.13
C LYS A 325 -16.72 17.85 0.94
#